data_fcf27895984e38686845a32b4ccf7ed0
#
_entry.id   fcf27895984e38686845a32b4ccf7ed0
#
_cell.length_a   1.000
_cell.length_b   1.000
_cell.length_c   1.000
_cell.angle_alpha   90.00
_cell.angle_beta   90.00
_cell.angle_gamma   90.00
#
_symmetry.space_group_name_H-M   'P 1'
#
loop_
_entity.id
_entity.type
_entity.pdbx_description
1 polymer ?
#
loop_
_entity_poly.entity_id
_entity_poly.type
_entity_poly.pdbx_seq_one_letter_code
_entity_poly.pdbx_strand_id
1 'polypeptide(L)'
;MPTITVKDGTPIYYREAGQGPALVLLQGLMLTADGFWTKNFDALARSCRVIAIDHRSHGRSGKPLGPHSIAQCADDLGEVLAALDVDKAALAGVAFGAMVMLEYRRRHGNRRLAKLVIIEAQVRLTNAPGWEHPTFGNFPAEAGAGFLAACRQSREPLTGFLAGAFGTPPPADEMARMQLEAWQTPTAAAIEFVEDMIAADYRADLAKVDLPTLLIYGRKNNVPIPSEIGRWMQGEIRGSHLERFEDSGHSPFYESPERFNRTLAEFAAG
;
A
#
# COMPACT_ATOMS: atom_id res chain seq x y z
N MET A 1 -7.36 21.18 -8.04
CA MET A 1 -6.91 19.77 -7.96
C MET A 1 -8.10 18.94 -7.52
N PRO A 2 -8.35 17.77 -8.10
CA PRO A 2 -9.54 16.98 -7.74
C PRO A 2 -9.39 16.42 -6.31
N THR A 3 -10.40 16.71 -5.49
CA THR A 3 -10.51 16.18 -4.11
C THR A 3 -11.93 15.79 -3.81
N ILE A 4 -12.11 14.77 -2.99
CA ILE A 4 -13.37 14.38 -2.36
C ILE A 4 -13.29 14.77 -0.89
N THR A 5 -14.25 15.52 -0.40
CA THR A 5 -14.33 15.83 1.04
C THR A 5 -15.07 14.67 1.73
N VAL A 6 -14.37 13.94 2.59
CA VAL A 6 -14.96 12.84 3.37
C VAL A 6 -15.71 13.37 4.59
N LYS A 7 -16.46 12.49 5.25
CA LYS A 7 -17.44 12.83 6.29
C LYS A 7 -16.92 13.72 7.43
N ASP A 8 -15.65 13.57 7.79
CA ASP A 8 -15.03 14.41 8.86
C ASP A 8 -14.52 15.76 8.34
N GLY A 9 -14.76 16.08 7.06
CA GLY A 9 -14.34 17.33 6.42
C GLY A 9 -12.95 17.28 5.80
N THR A 10 -12.23 16.14 5.88
CA THR A 10 -10.90 15.99 5.29
C THR A 10 -10.99 15.89 3.76
N PRO A 11 -10.32 16.76 2.99
CA PRO A 11 -10.24 16.60 1.54
C PRO A 11 -9.25 15.49 1.18
N ILE A 12 -9.70 14.50 0.45
CA ILE A 12 -8.88 13.39 -0.06
C ILE A 12 -8.57 13.66 -1.53
N TYR A 13 -7.29 13.85 -1.85
CA TYR A 13 -6.81 14.04 -3.21
C TYR A 13 -6.81 12.72 -3.97
N TYR A 14 -7.19 12.79 -5.24
CA TYR A 14 -7.03 11.67 -6.16
C TYR A 14 -6.58 12.16 -7.54
N ARG A 15 -5.97 11.27 -8.28
CA ARG A 15 -5.68 11.41 -9.70
C ARG A 15 -6.48 10.36 -10.47
N GLU A 16 -7.12 10.75 -11.55
CA GLU A 16 -7.93 9.86 -12.37
C GLU A 16 -7.64 10.07 -13.86
N ALA A 17 -7.50 8.96 -14.60
CA ALA A 17 -7.38 8.97 -16.06
C ALA A 17 -7.77 7.61 -16.67
N GLY A 18 -7.99 7.62 -17.98
CA GLY A 18 -8.31 6.44 -18.75
C GLY A 18 -9.80 6.05 -18.70
N GLN A 19 -10.10 4.96 -19.37
CA GLN A 19 -11.45 4.36 -19.45
C GLN A 19 -11.30 2.83 -19.42
N GLY A 20 -12.37 2.12 -19.08
CA GLY A 20 -12.36 0.66 -18.99
C GLY A 20 -12.59 0.16 -17.56
N PRO A 21 -12.09 -1.04 -17.20
CA PRO A 21 -12.20 -1.59 -15.85
C PRO A 21 -11.59 -0.63 -14.82
N ALA A 22 -12.30 -0.42 -13.70
CA ALA A 22 -11.81 0.45 -12.63
C ALA A 22 -10.62 -0.22 -11.90
N LEU A 23 -9.50 0.51 -11.85
CA LEU A 23 -8.30 0.12 -11.15
C LEU A 23 -7.93 1.21 -10.14
N VAL A 24 -8.04 0.90 -8.86
CA VAL A 24 -7.74 1.83 -7.77
C VAL A 24 -6.38 1.49 -7.19
N LEU A 25 -5.50 2.48 -7.10
CA LEU A 25 -4.11 2.35 -6.67
C LEU A 25 -3.91 3.02 -5.30
N LEU A 26 -3.44 2.24 -4.34
CA LEU A 26 -3.09 2.69 -2.99
C LEU A 26 -1.59 2.56 -2.76
N GLN A 27 -0.92 3.68 -2.54
CA GLN A 27 0.52 3.72 -2.32
C GLN A 27 0.93 3.27 -0.91
N GLY A 28 2.23 3.09 -0.73
CA GLY A 28 2.84 2.85 0.57
C GLY A 28 2.83 4.07 1.49
N LEU A 29 3.22 3.87 2.75
CA LEU A 29 3.27 4.91 3.77
C LEU A 29 4.19 6.08 3.35
N MET A 30 3.76 7.31 3.63
CA MET A 30 4.45 8.59 3.39
C MET A 30 4.71 8.95 1.92
N LEU A 31 4.28 8.14 0.96
CA LEU A 31 4.42 8.43 -0.46
C LEU A 31 3.14 9.04 -1.05
N THR A 32 3.18 9.50 -2.28
CA THR A 32 2.08 10.21 -2.91
C THR A 32 1.57 9.49 -4.15
N ALA A 33 0.29 9.68 -4.49
CA ALA A 33 -0.29 9.10 -5.70
C ALA A 33 0.46 9.52 -6.98
N ASP A 34 0.92 10.77 -7.03
CA ASP A 34 1.64 11.29 -8.18
C ASP A 34 3.08 10.78 -8.27
N GLY A 35 3.80 10.72 -7.15
CA GLY A 35 5.21 10.36 -7.13
C GLY A 35 5.47 8.85 -7.12
N PHE A 36 4.60 8.11 -6.45
CA PHE A 36 4.76 6.66 -6.32
C PHE A 36 4.50 5.92 -7.63
N TRP A 37 3.48 6.33 -8.39
CA TRP A 37 3.02 5.65 -9.59
C TRP A 37 3.54 6.28 -10.89
N THR A 38 4.67 7.00 -10.87
CA THR A 38 5.21 7.73 -12.01
C THR A 38 5.46 6.88 -13.25
N LYS A 39 5.84 5.60 -13.06
CA LYS A 39 6.12 4.65 -14.16
C LYS A 39 4.89 3.79 -14.54
N ASN A 40 3.76 3.98 -13.85
CA ASN A 40 2.64 3.07 -13.97
C ASN A 40 1.35 3.76 -14.41
N PHE A 41 1.04 4.91 -13.83
CA PHE A 41 -0.27 5.55 -13.97
C PHE A 41 -0.69 5.74 -15.42
N ASP A 42 0.14 6.40 -16.23
CA ASP A 42 -0.20 6.71 -17.63
C ASP A 42 -0.20 5.46 -18.53
N ALA A 43 0.63 4.46 -18.20
CA ALA A 43 0.64 3.19 -18.91
C ALA A 43 -0.64 2.38 -18.63
N LEU A 44 -1.08 2.31 -17.37
CA LEU A 44 -2.30 1.63 -16.95
C LEU A 44 -3.56 2.34 -17.48
N ALA A 45 -3.53 3.67 -17.53
CA ALA A 45 -4.65 4.47 -18.05
C ALA A 45 -4.96 4.26 -19.54
N ARG A 46 -4.11 3.56 -20.27
CA ARG A 46 -4.38 3.18 -21.67
C ARG A 46 -5.47 2.10 -21.79
N SER A 47 -5.69 1.31 -20.74
CA SER A 47 -6.61 0.16 -20.76
C SER A 47 -7.55 0.08 -19.55
N CYS A 48 -7.34 0.91 -18.54
CA CYS A 48 -8.13 0.95 -17.30
C CYS A 48 -8.57 2.37 -16.99
N ARG A 49 -9.69 2.50 -16.27
CA ARG A 49 -10.01 3.70 -15.51
C ARG A 49 -9.16 3.68 -14.23
N VAL A 50 -8.05 4.36 -14.25
CA VAL A 50 -7.09 4.36 -13.13
C VAL A 50 -7.40 5.49 -12.15
N ILE A 51 -7.49 5.17 -10.87
CA ILE A 51 -7.69 6.12 -9.78
C ILE A 51 -6.58 5.88 -8.76
N ALA A 52 -5.68 6.85 -8.58
CA ALA A 52 -4.66 6.83 -7.53
C ALA A 52 -5.03 7.84 -6.45
N ILE A 53 -4.96 7.45 -5.18
CA ILE A 53 -5.49 8.22 -4.05
C ILE A 53 -4.36 8.52 -3.07
N ASP A 54 -4.20 9.80 -2.68
CA ASP A 54 -3.40 10.14 -1.50
C ASP A 54 -4.21 9.82 -0.24
N HIS A 55 -3.71 8.95 0.62
CA HIS A 55 -4.33 8.74 1.94
C HIS A 55 -4.37 10.06 2.72
N ARG A 56 -5.29 10.18 3.70
CA ARG A 56 -5.27 11.32 4.64
C ARG A 56 -3.85 11.54 5.17
N SER A 57 -3.47 12.77 5.37
CA SER A 57 -2.14 13.21 5.79
C SER A 57 -0.99 12.93 4.82
N HIS A 58 -1.22 12.26 3.70
CA HIS A 58 -0.24 12.06 2.64
C HIS A 58 -0.40 13.10 1.52
N GLY A 59 0.67 13.36 0.79
CA GLY A 59 0.68 14.16 -0.43
C GLY A 59 -0.18 15.41 -0.38
N ARG A 60 -1.16 15.49 -1.28
CA ARG A 60 -2.08 16.63 -1.43
C ARG A 60 -3.37 16.49 -0.64
N SER A 61 -3.59 15.35 0.01
CA SER A 61 -4.74 15.18 0.91
C SER A 61 -4.62 16.06 2.14
N GLY A 62 -5.76 16.36 2.74
CA GLY A 62 -5.84 17.13 3.98
C GLY A 62 -5.01 16.54 5.10
N LYS A 63 -4.55 17.42 5.99
CA LYS A 63 -3.71 17.08 7.15
C LYS A 63 -4.49 17.31 8.45
N PRO A 64 -5.53 16.49 8.74
CA PRO A 64 -6.28 16.62 9.98
C PRO A 64 -5.37 16.39 11.19
N LEU A 65 -5.79 16.83 12.37
CA LEU A 65 -5.09 16.55 13.63
C LEU A 65 -5.20 15.08 14.08
N GLY A 66 -6.05 14.30 13.46
CA GLY A 66 -6.30 12.88 13.67
C GLY A 66 -7.75 12.52 13.30
N PRO A 67 -8.13 11.26 13.39
CA PRO A 67 -7.29 10.10 13.66
C PRO A 67 -6.42 9.70 12.46
N HIS A 68 -5.23 9.18 12.73
CA HIS A 68 -4.31 8.63 11.73
C HIS A 68 -4.21 7.11 11.92
N SER A 69 -5.16 6.38 11.35
CA SER A 69 -5.24 4.92 11.45
C SER A 69 -5.56 4.27 10.11
N ILE A 70 -5.22 2.99 9.99
CA ILE A 70 -5.57 2.15 8.83
C ILE A 70 -7.09 2.09 8.68
N ALA A 71 -7.81 1.99 9.79
CA ALA A 71 -9.27 1.96 9.82
C ALA A 71 -9.89 3.24 9.23
N GLN A 72 -9.36 4.40 9.60
CA GLN A 72 -9.86 5.67 9.07
C GLN A 72 -9.52 5.83 7.57
N CYS A 73 -8.32 5.41 7.15
CA CYS A 73 -7.99 5.39 5.71
C CYS A 73 -8.91 4.46 4.91
N ALA A 74 -9.34 3.34 5.50
CA ALA A 74 -10.29 2.42 4.89
C ALA A 74 -11.68 3.02 4.76
N ASP A 75 -12.15 3.77 5.76
CA ASP A 75 -13.42 4.50 5.69
C ASP A 75 -13.36 5.62 4.63
N ASP A 76 -12.29 6.40 4.59
CA ASP A 76 -12.05 7.41 3.56
C ASP A 76 -12.09 6.81 2.14
N LEU A 77 -11.42 5.67 1.96
CA LEU A 77 -11.44 4.94 0.70
C LEU A 77 -12.89 4.62 0.28
N GLY A 78 -13.70 4.13 1.21
CA GLY A 78 -15.11 3.83 0.96
C GLY A 78 -15.90 5.03 0.49
N GLU A 79 -15.68 6.18 1.11
CA GLU A 79 -16.34 7.44 0.74
C GLU A 79 -15.86 7.96 -0.63
N VAL A 80 -14.55 7.86 -0.92
CA VAL A 80 -13.99 8.23 -2.22
C VAL A 80 -14.56 7.34 -3.33
N LEU A 81 -14.58 6.02 -3.15
CA LEU A 81 -15.14 5.08 -4.12
C LEU A 81 -16.64 5.37 -4.39
N ALA A 82 -17.37 5.74 -3.33
CA ALA A 82 -18.78 6.10 -3.46
C ALA A 82 -18.99 7.42 -4.24
N ALA A 83 -18.20 8.44 -3.93
CA ALA A 83 -18.31 9.76 -4.55
C ALA A 83 -17.90 9.74 -6.03
N LEU A 84 -16.96 8.87 -6.42
CA LEU A 84 -16.52 8.69 -7.81
C LEU A 84 -17.35 7.67 -8.58
N ASP A 85 -18.43 7.16 -7.97
CA ASP A 85 -19.28 6.10 -8.53
C ASP A 85 -18.47 4.92 -9.08
N VAL A 86 -17.46 4.50 -8.29
CA VAL A 86 -16.67 3.33 -8.63
C VAL A 86 -17.42 2.08 -8.20
N ASP A 87 -17.62 1.16 -9.14
CA ASP A 87 -18.18 -0.15 -8.88
C ASP A 87 -17.28 -1.23 -9.48
N LYS A 88 -17.24 -2.41 -8.86
CA LYS A 88 -16.45 -3.56 -9.32
C LYS A 88 -14.97 -3.25 -9.59
N ALA A 89 -14.34 -2.47 -8.73
CA ALA A 89 -12.94 -2.12 -8.86
C ALA A 89 -11.99 -3.31 -8.62
N ALA A 90 -10.90 -3.35 -9.38
CA ALA A 90 -9.67 -3.99 -8.94
C ALA A 90 -8.96 -3.02 -7.99
N LEU A 91 -8.76 -3.40 -6.73
CA LEU A 91 -8.10 -2.58 -5.73
C LEU A 91 -6.68 -3.08 -5.51
N ALA A 92 -5.69 -2.26 -5.83
CA ALA A 92 -4.27 -2.59 -5.74
C ALA A 92 -3.60 -1.77 -4.65
N GLY A 93 -3.04 -2.44 -3.64
CA GLY A 93 -2.37 -1.81 -2.50
C GLY A 93 -0.94 -2.28 -2.32
N VAL A 94 -0.02 -1.34 -2.08
CA VAL A 94 1.39 -1.63 -1.76
C VAL A 94 1.63 -1.40 -0.26
N ALA A 95 2.20 -2.38 0.42
CA ALA A 95 2.59 -2.27 1.84
C ALA A 95 1.45 -1.70 2.71
N PHE A 96 1.57 -0.46 3.21
CA PHE A 96 0.52 0.24 3.95
C PHE A 96 -0.81 0.28 3.18
N GLY A 97 -0.79 0.58 1.88
CA GLY A 97 -1.99 0.60 1.04
C GLY A 97 -2.69 -0.76 0.97
N ALA A 98 -1.96 -1.87 1.05
CA ALA A 98 -2.55 -3.20 1.14
C ALA A 98 -3.21 -3.45 2.51
N MET A 99 -2.64 -2.92 3.60
CA MET A 99 -3.29 -2.97 4.91
C MET A 99 -4.61 -2.17 4.92
N VAL A 100 -4.61 -0.98 4.30
CA VAL A 100 -5.85 -0.18 4.11
C VAL A 100 -6.89 -0.96 3.30
N MET A 101 -6.48 -1.65 2.25
CA MET A 101 -7.36 -2.49 1.43
C MET A 101 -7.96 -3.66 2.23
N LEU A 102 -7.14 -4.37 3.02
CA LEU A 102 -7.60 -5.48 3.87
C LEU A 102 -8.55 -4.98 4.96
N GLU A 103 -8.25 -3.83 5.57
CA GLU A 103 -9.12 -3.18 6.54
C GLU A 103 -10.44 -2.72 5.92
N TYR A 104 -10.39 -2.15 4.72
CA TYR A 104 -11.61 -1.80 3.98
C TYR A 104 -12.51 -3.02 3.81
N ARG A 105 -11.93 -4.14 3.36
CA ARG A 105 -12.68 -5.38 3.19
C ARG A 105 -13.24 -5.91 4.52
N ARG A 106 -12.48 -5.83 5.61
CA ARG A 106 -12.91 -6.23 6.95
C ARG A 106 -14.12 -5.43 7.43
N ARG A 107 -14.15 -4.13 7.16
CA ARG A 107 -15.18 -3.18 7.63
C ARG A 107 -16.39 -3.10 6.72
N HIS A 108 -16.17 -3.14 5.41
CA HIS A 108 -17.18 -2.86 4.39
C HIS A 108 -17.52 -4.07 3.50
N GLY A 109 -16.86 -5.22 3.72
CA GLY A 109 -16.99 -6.40 2.85
C GLY A 109 -16.46 -6.11 1.44
N ASN A 110 -17.05 -6.79 0.45
CA ASN A 110 -16.66 -6.63 -0.95
C ASN A 110 -17.39 -5.48 -1.67
N ARG A 111 -17.98 -4.54 -0.94
CA ARG A 111 -18.69 -3.43 -1.56
C ARG A 111 -17.76 -2.70 -2.54
N ARG A 112 -18.23 -2.50 -3.79
CA ARG A 112 -17.52 -1.84 -4.87
C ARG A 112 -16.21 -2.52 -5.34
N LEU A 113 -15.91 -3.71 -4.84
CA LEU A 113 -14.72 -4.47 -5.22
C LEU A 113 -15.08 -5.65 -6.11
N ALA A 114 -14.23 -5.94 -7.09
CA ALA A 114 -14.28 -7.16 -7.88
C ALA A 114 -13.03 -8.02 -7.71
N LYS A 115 -11.88 -7.39 -7.46
CA LYS A 115 -10.57 -8.05 -7.37
C LYS A 115 -9.67 -7.34 -6.38
N LEU A 116 -8.70 -8.09 -5.84
CA LEU A 116 -7.65 -7.54 -4.97
C LEU A 116 -6.26 -7.77 -5.59
N VAL A 117 -5.39 -6.79 -5.44
CA VAL A 117 -3.97 -6.95 -5.77
C VAL A 117 -3.14 -6.54 -4.55
N ILE A 118 -2.50 -7.50 -3.92
CA ILE A 118 -1.65 -7.29 -2.75
C ILE A 118 -0.20 -7.24 -3.23
N ILE A 119 0.45 -6.12 -3.02
CA ILE A 119 1.79 -5.87 -3.52
C ILE A 119 2.72 -5.63 -2.35
N GLU A 120 3.74 -6.48 -2.20
CA GLU A 120 4.81 -6.28 -1.21
C GLU A 120 4.29 -5.91 0.18
N ALA A 121 3.35 -6.66 0.69
CA ALA A 121 2.68 -6.36 1.95
C ALA A 121 2.90 -7.45 3.00
N GLN A 122 2.87 -7.04 4.25
CA GLN A 122 2.75 -7.90 5.41
C GLN A 122 1.37 -7.72 6.05
N VAL A 123 0.87 -8.78 6.64
CA VAL A 123 -0.43 -8.80 7.33
C VAL A 123 -0.27 -8.67 8.85
N ARG A 124 0.95 -8.81 9.32
CA ARG A 124 1.39 -8.59 10.69
C ARG A 124 2.89 -8.30 10.69
N LEU A 125 3.32 -7.24 11.37
CA LEU A 125 4.71 -6.81 11.39
C LEU A 125 5.51 -7.50 12.50
N THR A 126 4.91 -7.63 13.69
CA THR A 126 5.61 -8.10 14.90
C THR A 126 5.55 -9.62 15.06
N ASN A 127 6.48 -10.14 15.83
CA ASN A 127 6.44 -11.53 16.26
C ASN A 127 5.11 -11.88 16.94
N ALA A 128 4.64 -13.10 16.72
CA ALA A 128 3.47 -13.65 17.38
C ALA A 128 3.53 -15.18 17.38
N PRO A 129 2.79 -15.86 18.23
CA PRO A 129 2.66 -17.32 18.18
C PRO A 129 2.17 -17.77 16.79
N GLY A 130 2.86 -18.77 16.20
CA GLY A 130 2.54 -19.31 14.89
C GLY A 130 2.77 -18.35 13.72
N TRP A 131 3.52 -17.26 13.91
CA TRP A 131 3.88 -16.32 12.85
C TRP A 131 5.37 -16.41 12.51
N GLU A 132 5.66 -16.91 11.31
CA GLU A 132 7.04 -17.18 10.85
C GLU A 132 7.61 -16.08 9.94
N HIS A 133 6.80 -15.05 9.62
CA HIS A 133 7.17 -14.00 8.68
C HIS A 133 7.12 -12.58 9.27
N PRO A 134 7.63 -12.33 10.48
CA PRO A 134 7.68 -10.97 11.01
C PRO A 134 8.64 -10.10 10.19
N THR A 135 8.49 -8.78 10.30
CA THR A 135 9.40 -7.83 9.67
C THR A 135 10.85 -8.14 10.03
N PHE A 136 11.76 -8.06 9.05
CA PHE A 136 13.18 -8.44 9.18
C PHE A 136 13.43 -9.92 9.60
N GLY A 137 12.42 -10.78 9.52
CA GLY A 137 12.50 -12.15 10.04
C GLY A 137 12.45 -12.26 11.57
N ASN A 138 12.59 -11.14 12.30
CA ASN A 138 12.43 -11.04 13.74
C ASN A 138 12.14 -9.60 14.15
N PHE A 139 10.92 -9.31 14.57
CA PHE A 139 10.49 -7.98 15.00
C PHE A 139 9.65 -8.09 16.29
N PRO A 140 10.29 -8.27 17.44
CA PRO A 140 9.58 -8.37 18.72
C PRO A 140 8.92 -7.03 19.10
N ALA A 141 7.95 -7.06 19.98
CA ALA A 141 7.19 -5.88 20.41
C ALA A 141 8.10 -4.76 20.94
N GLU A 142 9.19 -5.14 21.65
CA GLU A 142 10.18 -4.20 22.18
C GLU A 142 10.94 -3.47 21.07
N ALA A 143 11.23 -4.15 19.95
CA ALA A 143 11.85 -3.53 18.77
C ALA A 143 10.89 -2.53 18.12
N GLY A 144 9.60 -2.85 18.03
CA GLY A 144 8.56 -1.93 17.59
C GLY A 144 8.46 -0.69 18.46
N ALA A 145 8.43 -0.86 19.78
CA ALA A 145 8.43 0.25 20.74
C ALA A 145 9.70 1.11 20.62
N GLY A 146 10.86 0.47 20.48
CA GLY A 146 12.15 1.16 20.27
C GLY A 146 12.16 1.97 18.97
N PHE A 147 11.64 1.42 17.87
CA PHE A 147 11.50 2.12 16.59
C PHE A 147 10.61 3.36 16.73
N LEU A 148 9.45 3.24 17.37
CA LEU A 148 8.56 4.39 17.61
C LEU A 148 9.21 5.45 18.51
N ALA A 149 9.95 5.03 19.53
CA ALA A 149 10.69 5.97 20.38
C ALA A 149 11.76 6.73 19.60
N ALA A 150 12.49 6.08 18.70
CA ALA A 150 13.46 6.71 17.81
C ALA A 150 12.78 7.67 16.83
N CYS A 151 11.62 7.31 16.25
CA CYS A 151 10.84 8.18 15.37
C CYS A 151 10.34 9.46 16.06
N ARG A 152 10.08 9.42 17.36
CA ARG A 152 9.69 10.59 18.16
C ARG A 152 10.86 11.55 18.40
N GLN A 153 12.10 11.07 18.33
CA GLN A 153 13.32 11.88 18.49
C GLN A 153 13.84 12.41 17.16
N SER A 154 13.72 11.63 16.08
CA SER A 154 14.19 11.98 14.75
C SER A 154 13.30 11.38 13.69
N ARG A 155 13.18 12.05 12.55
CA ARG A 155 12.46 11.53 11.37
C ARG A 155 13.28 10.48 10.58
N GLU A 156 14.57 10.39 10.81
CA GLU A 156 15.47 9.52 10.06
C GLU A 156 15.03 8.05 10.00
N PRO A 157 14.55 7.41 11.10
CA PRO A 157 14.09 6.02 11.02
C PRO A 157 12.93 5.83 10.04
N LEU A 158 12.02 6.83 9.92
CA LEU A 158 10.90 6.79 8.98
C LEU A 158 11.35 6.91 7.52
N THR A 159 12.34 7.74 7.23
CA THR A 159 12.82 7.99 5.86
C THR A 159 13.93 7.03 5.44
N GLY A 160 14.67 6.48 6.38
CA GLY A 160 15.72 5.49 6.11
C GLY A 160 15.19 4.20 5.46
N PHE A 161 13.92 3.90 5.68
CA PHE A 161 13.25 2.78 5.05
C PHE A 161 13.21 2.88 3.51
N LEU A 162 13.09 4.09 2.95
CA LEU A 162 13.01 4.29 1.50
C LEU A 162 14.25 3.77 0.76
N ALA A 163 15.43 3.95 1.32
CA ALA A 163 16.68 3.49 0.69
C ALA A 163 16.74 1.96 0.57
N GLY A 164 16.17 1.24 1.55
CA GLY A 164 16.11 -0.22 1.56
C GLY A 164 14.97 -0.82 0.73
N ALA A 165 14.08 0.01 0.17
CA ALA A 165 12.90 -0.47 -0.56
C ALA A 165 13.17 -0.94 -2.00
N PHE A 166 14.42 -0.92 -2.46
CA PHE A 166 14.78 -1.24 -3.83
C PHE A 166 15.85 -2.33 -3.86
N GLY A 167 15.67 -3.31 -4.73
CA GLY A 167 16.71 -4.29 -5.04
C GLY A 167 17.89 -3.67 -5.82
N THR A 168 17.60 -2.59 -6.56
CA THR A 168 18.59 -1.70 -7.18
C THR A 168 18.20 -0.27 -6.84
N PRO A 169 19.04 0.49 -6.11
CA PRO A 169 18.71 1.86 -5.72
C PRO A 169 18.40 2.75 -6.92
N PRO A 170 17.38 3.61 -6.85
CA PRO A 170 17.12 4.63 -7.86
C PRO A 170 18.29 5.62 -8.01
N PRO A 171 18.38 6.37 -9.13
CA PRO A 171 19.24 7.52 -9.25
C PRO A 171 19.08 8.49 -8.06
N ALA A 172 20.16 9.18 -7.68
CA ALA A 172 20.17 10.01 -6.47
C ALA A 172 19.13 11.14 -6.50
N ASP A 173 18.87 11.72 -7.65
CA ASP A 173 17.86 12.76 -7.85
C ASP A 173 16.42 12.21 -7.70
N GLU A 174 16.15 11.00 -8.19
CA GLU A 174 14.86 10.32 -7.99
C GLU A 174 14.65 9.95 -6.51
N MET A 175 15.70 9.44 -5.85
CA MET A 175 15.65 9.14 -4.42
C MET A 175 15.40 10.42 -3.60
N ALA A 176 16.09 11.51 -3.91
CA ALA A 176 15.88 12.80 -3.25
C ALA A 176 14.44 13.30 -3.42
N ARG A 177 13.85 13.15 -4.61
CA ARG A 177 12.46 13.49 -4.86
C ARG A 177 11.50 12.65 -4.00
N MET A 178 11.70 11.34 -3.92
CA MET A 178 10.89 10.45 -3.08
C MET A 178 10.99 10.81 -1.59
N GLN A 179 12.18 11.20 -1.14
CA GLN A 179 12.38 11.71 0.22
C GLN A 179 11.61 13.02 0.47
N LEU A 180 11.64 13.96 -0.48
CA LEU A 180 10.86 15.20 -0.39
C LEU A 180 9.36 14.94 -0.36
N GLU A 181 8.87 13.97 -1.12
CA GLU A 181 7.48 13.56 -1.06
C GLU A 181 7.11 12.99 0.31
N ALA A 182 7.97 12.14 0.87
CA ALA A 182 7.76 11.60 2.21
C ALA A 182 7.64 12.70 3.28
N TRP A 183 8.33 13.83 3.10
CA TRP A 183 8.23 14.98 4.00
C TRP A 183 6.87 15.70 3.98
N GLN A 184 6.03 15.46 2.98
CA GLN A 184 4.68 16.03 2.94
C GLN A 184 3.75 15.42 3.99
N THR A 185 4.06 14.22 4.50
CA THR A 185 3.33 13.60 5.61
C THR A 185 3.88 14.14 6.94
N PRO A 186 3.07 14.78 7.79
CA PRO A 186 3.50 15.24 9.10
C PRO A 186 4.11 14.11 9.93
N THR A 187 5.21 14.38 10.64
CA THR A 187 5.91 13.35 11.42
C THR A 187 5.01 12.69 12.47
N ALA A 188 4.17 13.47 13.15
CA ALA A 188 3.22 12.93 14.12
C ALA A 188 2.24 11.94 13.48
N ALA A 189 1.67 12.30 12.32
CA ALA A 189 0.78 11.41 11.57
C ALA A 189 1.48 10.14 11.12
N ALA A 190 2.71 10.24 10.61
CA ALA A 190 3.49 9.08 10.20
C ALA A 190 3.77 8.12 11.37
N ILE A 191 4.06 8.66 12.57
CA ILE A 191 4.28 7.85 13.78
C ILE A 191 2.99 7.12 14.17
N GLU A 192 1.82 7.80 14.19
CA GLU A 192 0.54 7.19 14.51
C GLU A 192 0.18 6.07 13.52
N PHE A 193 0.40 6.26 12.22
CA PHE A 193 0.21 5.20 11.22
C PHE A 193 1.13 4.01 11.46
N VAL A 194 2.41 4.24 11.76
CA VAL A 194 3.36 3.14 12.06
C VAL A 194 2.95 2.41 13.33
N GLU A 195 2.50 3.11 14.35
CA GLU A 195 1.99 2.51 15.59
C GLU A 195 0.79 1.60 15.32
N ASP A 196 -0.16 2.06 14.49
CA ASP A 196 -1.31 1.27 14.07
C ASP A 196 -0.90 0.05 13.19
N MET A 197 0.06 0.24 12.27
CA MET A 197 0.62 -0.88 11.49
C MET A 197 1.28 -1.96 12.37
N ILE A 198 2.02 -1.55 13.42
CA ILE A 198 2.66 -2.47 14.37
C ILE A 198 1.61 -3.25 15.16
N ALA A 199 0.49 -2.63 15.50
CA ALA A 199 -0.60 -3.26 16.23
C ALA A 199 -1.48 -4.16 15.34
N ALA A 200 -1.48 -3.95 14.02
CA ALA A 200 -2.37 -4.64 13.09
C ALA A 200 -2.06 -6.14 12.96
N ASP A 201 -3.12 -6.93 12.83
CA ASP A 201 -3.05 -8.36 12.51
C ASP A 201 -4.21 -8.76 11.60
N TYR A 202 -3.91 -9.05 10.34
CA TYR A 202 -4.88 -9.46 9.33
C TYR A 202 -4.78 -10.96 8.97
N ARG A 203 -3.99 -11.75 9.69
CA ARG A 203 -3.80 -13.18 9.39
C ARG A 203 -5.12 -13.95 9.31
N ALA A 204 -5.99 -13.74 10.29
CA ALA A 204 -7.31 -14.40 10.34
C ALA A 204 -8.31 -13.90 9.28
N ASP A 205 -8.00 -12.78 8.60
CA ASP A 205 -8.87 -12.21 7.58
C ASP A 205 -8.56 -12.73 6.17
N LEU A 206 -7.37 -13.29 5.95
CA LEU A 206 -6.96 -13.80 4.63
C LEU A 206 -7.83 -14.98 4.17
N ALA A 207 -8.14 -15.93 5.04
CA ALA A 207 -9.00 -17.08 4.73
C ALA A 207 -10.44 -16.67 4.37
N LYS A 208 -10.85 -15.44 4.71
CA LYS A 208 -12.16 -14.87 4.37
C LYS A 208 -12.16 -14.13 3.04
N VAL A 209 -11.00 -14.03 2.37
CA VAL A 209 -10.90 -13.39 1.05
C VAL A 209 -11.51 -14.35 0.02
N ASP A 210 -12.60 -13.90 -0.60
CA ASP A 210 -13.40 -14.64 -1.58
C ASP A 210 -13.43 -13.97 -2.96
N LEU A 211 -12.61 -12.90 -3.14
CA LEU A 211 -12.40 -12.24 -4.43
C LEU A 211 -11.17 -12.82 -5.14
N PRO A 212 -11.17 -12.83 -6.50
CA PRO A 212 -9.95 -13.08 -7.25
C PRO A 212 -8.82 -12.18 -6.74
N THR A 213 -7.70 -12.79 -6.36
CA THR A 213 -6.60 -12.07 -5.70
C THR A 213 -5.28 -12.34 -6.41
N LEU A 214 -4.58 -11.26 -6.78
CA LEU A 214 -3.22 -11.29 -7.30
C LEU A 214 -2.27 -10.87 -6.19
N LEU A 215 -1.21 -11.65 -5.99
CA LEU A 215 -0.11 -11.36 -5.07
C LEU A 215 1.13 -11.02 -5.90
N ILE A 216 1.76 -9.87 -5.65
CA ILE A 216 2.98 -9.45 -6.35
C ILE A 216 4.10 -9.27 -5.34
N TYR A 217 5.18 -10.03 -5.50
CA TYR A 217 6.32 -9.99 -4.59
C TYR A 217 7.65 -10.05 -5.33
N GLY A 218 8.59 -9.16 -4.96
CA GLY A 218 9.97 -9.17 -5.38
C GLY A 218 10.79 -10.22 -4.63
N ARG A 219 11.95 -10.56 -5.18
CA ARG A 219 12.88 -11.54 -4.57
C ARG A 219 14.23 -11.00 -4.17
N LYS A 220 14.63 -9.86 -4.71
CA LYS A 220 15.85 -9.18 -4.31
C LYS A 220 15.63 -8.49 -2.96
N ASN A 221 16.00 -9.17 -1.89
CA ASN A 221 15.78 -8.67 -0.54
C ASN A 221 16.88 -7.76 -0.06
N ASN A 222 16.63 -6.46 -0.11
CA ASN A 222 17.25 -5.50 0.80
C ASN A 222 16.20 -4.93 1.78
N VAL A 223 15.05 -5.61 1.94
CA VAL A 223 13.87 -5.05 2.57
C VAL A 223 13.38 -5.89 3.72
N PRO A 224 12.64 -5.25 4.62
CA PRO A 224 12.14 -5.89 5.83
C PRO A 224 11.11 -7.00 5.60
N ILE A 225 10.64 -7.20 4.36
CA ILE A 225 9.61 -8.20 4.07
C ILE A 225 10.24 -9.53 3.67
N PRO A 226 10.02 -10.63 4.43
CA PRO A 226 10.50 -11.95 4.05
C PRO A 226 9.96 -12.40 2.69
N SER A 227 10.84 -12.87 1.80
CA SER A 227 10.47 -13.24 0.42
C SER A 227 9.43 -14.36 0.32
N GLU A 228 9.32 -15.17 1.35
CA GLU A 228 8.40 -16.31 1.38
C GLU A 228 6.97 -15.95 1.81
N ILE A 229 6.76 -14.72 2.27
CA ILE A 229 5.42 -14.27 2.71
C ILE A 229 4.39 -14.36 1.57
N GLY A 230 4.79 -14.09 0.32
CA GLY A 230 3.89 -14.22 -0.82
C GLY A 230 3.39 -15.64 -1.02
N ARG A 231 4.24 -16.65 -0.80
CA ARG A 231 3.84 -18.07 -0.85
C ARG A 231 2.94 -18.44 0.31
N TRP A 232 3.27 -17.97 1.50
CA TRP A 232 2.43 -18.18 2.67
C TRP A 232 1.03 -17.58 2.43
N MET A 233 0.94 -16.33 1.98
CA MET A 233 -0.34 -15.69 1.67
C MET A 233 -1.12 -16.40 0.57
N GLN A 234 -0.43 -16.96 -0.44
CA GLN A 234 -1.07 -17.77 -1.46
C GLN A 234 -1.72 -19.05 -0.88
N GLY A 235 -1.12 -19.62 0.16
CA GLY A 235 -1.71 -20.73 0.91
C GLY A 235 -2.95 -20.34 1.70
N GLU A 236 -2.98 -19.11 2.22
CA GLU A 236 -4.09 -18.62 3.06
C GLU A 236 -5.27 -18.06 2.24
N ILE A 237 -5.03 -17.51 1.06
CA ILE A 237 -6.06 -16.91 0.19
C ILE A 237 -6.42 -17.89 -0.92
N ARG A 238 -7.57 -18.52 -0.79
CA ARG A 238 -8.04 -19.54 -1.76
C ARG A 238 -8.19 -18.94 -3.15
N GLY A 239 -7.55 -19.58 -4.14
CA GLY A 239 -7.65 -19.17 -5.55
C GLY A 239 -6.83 -17.92 -5.90
N SER A 240 -5.95 -17.48 -5.01
CA SER A 240 -5.01 -16.41 -5.32
C SER A 240 -3.92 -16.88 -6.28
N HIS A 241 -3.39 -15.93 -7.06
CA HIS A 241 -2.26 -16.14 -7.95
C HIS A 241 -1.06 -15.34 -7.46
N LEU A 242 0.13 -15.96 -7.45
CA LEU A 242 1.37 -15.32 -7.03
C LEU A 242 2.27 -15.05 -8.24
N GLU A 243 2.54 -13.76 -8.48
CA GLU A 243 3.55 -13.28 -9.41
C GLU A 243 4.83 -12.87 -8.66
N ARG A 244 5.95 -13.53 -9.01
CA ARG A 244 7.26 -13.27 -8.40
C ARG A 244 8.13 -12.48 -9.35
N PHE A 245 8.63 -11.35 -8.87
CA PHE A 245 9.54 -10.48 -9.60
C PHE A 245 10.97 -10.76 -9.13
N GLU A 246 11.65 -11.66 -9.87
CA GLU A 246 12.97 -12.21 -9.48
C GLU A 246 14.05 -11.12 -9.36
N ASP A 247 13.94 -10.06 -10.17
CA ASP A 247 14.91 -8.97 -10.25
C ASP A 247 14.53 -7.70 -9.49
N SER A 248 13.42 -7.72 -8.75
CA SER A 248 12.93 -6.58 -7.98
C SER A 248 13.00 -6.82 -6.48
N GLY A 249 13.21 -5.74 -5.72
CA GLY A 249 13.01 -5.68 -4.27
C GLY A 249 11.55 -5.34 -3.92
N HIS A 250 11.37 -4.47 -2.93
CA HIS A 250 10.04 -4.05 -2.45
C HIS A 250 9.30 -3.10 -3.43
N SER A 251 9.91 -2.78 -4.57
CA SER A 251 9.36 -1.82 -5.52
C SER A 251 9.25 -2.37 -6.94
N PRO A 252 8.57 -3.54 -7.17
CA PRO A 252 8.44 -4.12 -8.50
C PRO A 252 7.73 -3.19 -9.50
N PHE A 253 6.82 -2.34 -9.04
CA PHE A 253 6.16 -1.30 -9.84
C PHE A 253 7.14 -0.25 -10.38
N TYR A 254 8.25 -0.02 -9.69
CA TYR A 254 9.30 0.92 -10.08
C TYR A 254 10.46 0.23 -10.82
N GLU A 255 10.89 -0.94 -10.35
CA GLU A 255 12.09 -1.66 -10.84
C GLU A 255 11.83 -2.45 -12.11
N SER A 256 10.59 -2.93 -12.33
CA SER A 256 10.16 -3.71 -13.51
C SER A 256 8.82 -3.20 -14.05
N PRO A 257 8.70 -1.89 -14.39
CA PRO A 257 7.42 -1.25 -14.64
C PRO A 257 6.66 -1.82 -15.83
N GLU A 258 7.32 -2.23 -16.91
CA GLU A 258 6.65 -2.79 -18.11
C GLU A 258 5.97 -4.13 -17.79
N ARG A 259 6.66 -5.01 -17.07
CA ARG A 259 6.09 -6.28 -16.62
C ARG A 259 4.98 -6.05 -15.61
N PHE A 260 5.23 -5.18 -14.64
CA PHE A 260 4.25 -4.85 -13.60
C PHE A 260 2.95 -4.30 -14.21
N ASN A 261 3.05 -3.31 -15.10
CA ASN A 261 1.91 -2.66 -15.74
C ASN A 261 1.09 -3.67 -16.56
N ARG A 262 1.75 -4.54 -17.34
CA ARG A 262 1.08 -5.59 -18.11
C ARG A 262 0.34 -6.56 -17.18
N THR A 263 1.03 -7.11 -16.19
CA THR A 263 0.43 -8.05 -15.22
C THR A 263 -0.79 -7.45 -14.52
N LEU A 264 -0.68 -6.19 -14.09
CA LEU A 264 -1.78 -5.52 -13.38
C LEU A 264 -2.97 -5.19 -14.29
N ALA A 265 -2.70 -4.71 -15.52
CA ALA A 265 -3.74 -4.42 -16.49
C ALA A 265 -4.50 -5.68 -16.95
N GLU A 266 -3.77 -6.77 -17.25
CA GLU A 266 -4.36 -8.05 -17.62
C GLU A 266 -5.24 -8.61 -16.50
N PHE A 267 -4.76 -8.55 -15.26
CA PHE A 267 -5.56 -8.99 -14.11
C PHE A 267 -6.79 -8.11 -13.88
N ALA A 268 -6.69 -6.80 -14.05
CA ALA A 268 -7.82 -5.90 -13.90
C ALA A 268 -8.91 -6.14 -14.96
N ALA A 269 -8.51 -6.47 -16.19
CA ALA A 269 -9.42 -6.68 -17.32
C ALA A 269 -10.13 -8.06 -17.31
N GLY A 270 -9.41 -9.14 -16.97
CA GLY A 270 -9.94 -10.53 -16.97
C GLY A 270 -10.79 -10.82 -15.76
#